data_38058f98badd3883a235edb73871ad3c
#
_entry.id   38058f98badd3883a235edb73871ad3c
#
_cell.length_a   1.000
_cell.length_b   1.000
_cell.length_c   1.000
_cell.angle_alpha   90.00
_cell.angle_beta   90.00
_cell.angle_gamma   90.00
#
_symmetry.space_group_name_H-M   'P 1'
#
loop_
_entity.id
_entity.type
_entity.pdbx_description
1 polymer ?
#
loop_
_entity_poly.entity_id
_entity_poly.type
_entity_poly.pdbx_seq_one_letter_code
_entity_poly.pdbx_strand_id
1 'polypeptide(L)'
;MARVARKVDDKQVLKLIGRYLRAGVIVEGILQPTTEGTPQGGPASPLLANSLLDDLDKELGKRGLPFVRYADDFVIFTKSRRSAERVFSSITRYLTTHLRLVVNLELSRIVPSSEVEYLGFVFRGSRATMNVSDKSIVRFKQSIREITGRSRGISMDRRLGELQRFVRGWMGYFGLASQLKLFASLEQWIRRRIRCCYWKRWRHVRTRRRVLIALGVPPRQAARHARSRKGPWHMAKTIASGVGMTNAYLQAQGVLSLKTLWAELAQLR
;
A
#
# COMPACT_ATOMS: atom_id res chain seq x y z
N MET A 1 -5.96 10.11 31.13
CA MET A 1 -5.12 11.18 31.74
C MET A 1 -3.99 10.65 32.62
N ALA A 2 -4.22 9.74 33.58
CA ALA A 2 -3.15 9.24 34.48
C ALA A 2 -1.90 8.70 33.79
N ARG A 3 -2.05 7.97 32.63
CA ARG A 3 -0.93 7.46 31.83
C ARG A 3 -0.13 8.57 31.13
N VAL A 4 -0.83 9.62 30.66
CA VAL A 4 -0.17 10.78 30.05
C VAL A 4 0.63 11.55 31.08
N ALA A 5 0.08 11.71 32.31
CA ALA A 5 0.74 12.40 33.41
C ALA A 5 2.01 11.68 33.93
N ARG A 6 2.24 10.39 33.57
CA ARG A 6 3.50 9.70 33.85
C ARG A 6 4.64 10.13 32.89
N LYS A 7 4.32 10.79 31.79
CA LYS A 7 5.28 11.17 30.72
C LYS A 7 5.35 12.67 30.45
N VAL A 8 4.39 13.43 30.97
CA VAL A 8 4.27 14.87 30.77
C VAL A 8 4.09 15.54 32.14
N ASP A 9 5.06 16.33 32.53
CA ASP A 9 5.05 17.04 33.84
C ASP A 9 4.35 18.39 33.77
N ASP A 10 4.24 18.97 32.56
CA ASP A 10 3.61 20.27 32.34
C ASP A 10 2.09 20.22 32.59
N LYS A 11 1.65 20.89 33.65
CA LYS A 11 0.24 20.97 34.05
C LYS A 11 -0.64 21.67 33.02
N GLN A 12 -0.10 22.63 32.26
CA GLN A 12 -0.87 23.35 31.23
C GLN A 12 -1.13 22.44 30.03
N VAL A 13 -0.11 21.67 29.60
CA VAL A 13 -0.24 20.66 28.54
C VAL A 13 -1.22 19.57 28.97
N LEU A 14 -1.14 19.06 30.19
CA LEU A 14 -2.11 18.08 30.72
C LEU A 14 -3.54 18.62 30.73
N LYS A 15 -3.74 19.90 31.11
CA LYS A 15 -5.04 20.55 31.09
C LYS A 15 -5.57 20.69 29.65
N LEU A 16 -4.71 21.03 28.70
CA LEU A 16 -5.06 21.11 27.27
C LEU A 16 -5.49 19.76 26.71
N ILE A 17 -4.72 18.69 26.96
CA ILE A 17 -5.05 17.32 26.56
C ILE A 17 -6.40 16.90 27.19
N GLY A 18 -6.61 17.20 28.46
CA GLY A 18 -7.88 16.92 29.14
C GLY A 18 -9.08 17.66 28.54
N ARG A 19 -8.89 18.90 28.07
CA ARG A 19 -9.92 19.64 27.33
C ARG A 19 -10.19 19.00 25.98
N TYR A 20 -9.13 18.63 25.24
CA TYR A 20 -9.25 17.94 23.95
C TYR A 20 -10.04 16.63 24.07
N LEU A 21 -9.77 15.81 25.08
CA LEU A 21 -10.48 14.55 25.30
C LEU A 21 -11.97 14.73 25.67
N ARG A 22 -12.35 15.89 26.20
CA ARG A 22 -13.75 16.20 26.59
C ARG A 22 -14.50 17.06 25.56
N ALA A 23 -13.83 17.52 24.51
CA ALA A 23 -14.40 18.48 23.56
C ALA A 23 -15.57 17.93 22.74
N GLY A 24 -15.74 16.60 22.66
CA GLY A 24 -16.74 15.99 21.80
C GLY A 24 -16.36 16.00 20.33
N VAL A 25 -17.26 15.57 19.48
CA VAL A 25 -17.12 15.49 18.02
C VAL A 25 -18.33 16.14 17.37
N ILE A 26 -18.11 16.95 16.36
CA ILE A 26 -19.20 17.48 15.52
C ILE A 26 -19.48 16.49 14.40
N VAL A 27 -20.67 15.89 14.41
CA VAL A 27 -21.16 15.00 13.35
C VAL A 27 -22.39 15.65 12.73
N GLU A 28 -22.35 15.90 11.44
CA GLU A 28 -23.46 16.58 10.70
C GLU A 28 -23.91 17.91 11.33
N GLY A 29 -22.96 18.66 11.89
CA GLY A 29 -23.23 19.97 12.52
C GLY A 29 -23.74 19.88 13.96
N ILE A 30 -23.89 18.68 14.54
CA ILE A 30 -24.35 18.46 15.92
C ILE A 30 -23.15 18.03 16.78
N LEU A 31 -22.96 18.72 17.91
CA LEU A 31 -21.93 18.35 18.89
C LEU A 31 -22.38 17.10 19.67
N GLN A 32 -21.65 16.01 19.49
CA GLN A 32 -21.83 14.77 20.26
C GLN A 32 -20.74 14.66 21.32
N PRO A 33 -21.07 14.40 22.60
CA PRO A 33 -20.08 14.20 23.64
C PRO A 33 -19.30 12.91 23.39
N THR A 34 -17.98 12.97 23.55
CA THR A 34 -17.11 11.79 23.48
C THR A 34 -17.10 11.15 24.87
N THR A 35 -17.73 10.00 25.02
CA THR A 35 -17.77 9.21 26.27
C THR A 35 -16.53 8.34 26.42
N GLU A 36 -15.97 7.86 25.31
CA GLU A 36 -14.81 6.96 25.29
C GLU A 36 -13.85 7.30 24.15
N GLY A 37 -12.55 7.18 24.40
CA GLY A 37 -11.50 7.29 23.41
C GLY A 37 -11.27 8.69 22.83
N THR A 38 -10.83 8.74 21.61
CA THR A 38 -10.59 9.96 20.82
C THR A 38 -11.15 9.79 19.40
N PRO A 39 -11.59 10.90 18.76
CA PRO A 39 -12.11 10.79 17.38
C PRO A 39 -11.07 10.22 16.43
N GLN A 40 -11.50 9.36 15.50
CA GLN A 40 -10.64 8.88 14.42
C GLN A 40 -10.18 10.05 13.55
N GLY A 41 -8.86 10.07 13.23
CA GLY A 41 -8.27 11.13 12.42
C GLY A 41 -7.86 12.38 13.21
N GLY A 42 -8.07 12.43 14.52
CA GLY A 42 -7.58 13.52 15.36
C GLY A 42 -6.05 13.56 15.44
N PRO A 43 -5.39 14.75 15.38
CA PRO A 43 -3.92 14.85 15.35
C PRO A 43 -3.23 14.22 16.57
N ALA A 44 -3.85 14.30 17.75
CA ALA A 44 -3.32 13.75 19.02
C ALA A 44 -3.68 12.27 19.23
N SER A 45 -4.64 11.71 18.47
CA SER A 45 -5.13 10.35 18.67
C SER A 45 -4.04 9.27 18.58
N PRO A 46 -3.11 9.28 17.60
CA PRO A 46 -2.04 8.29 17.52
C PRO A 46 -1.08 8.35 18.71
N LEU A 47 -0.77 9.56 19.20
CA LEU A 47 0.11 9.74 20.35
C LEU A 47 -0.54 9.22 21.64
N LEU A 48 -1.82 9.52 21.84
CA LEU A 48 -2.57 9.07 23.01
C LEU A 48 -2.78 7.55 23.00
N ALA A 49 -3.09 6.97 21.81
CA ALA A 49 -3.18 5.52 21.63
C ALA A 49 -1.85 4.82 21.94
N ASN A 50 -0.74 5.33 21.44
CA ASN A 50 0.59 4.80 21.76
C ASN A 50 0.95 4.95 23.25
N SER A 51 0.56 6.03 23.88
CA SER A 51 0.75 6.20 25.34
C SER A 51 -0.06 5.20 26.18
N LEU A 52 -1.25 4.80 25.68
CA LEU A 52 -2.06 3.76 26.31
C LEU A 52 -1.45 2.36 26.12
N LEU A 53 -1.01 2.06 24.88
CA LEU A 53 -0.46 0.75 24.51
C LEU A 53 0.99 0.52 24.99
N ASP A 54 1.68 1.54 25.50
CA ASP A 54 2.97 1.42 26.15
C ASP A 54 2.92 0.47 27.38
N ASP A 55 1.78 0.43 28.09
CA ASP A 55 1.57 -0.52 29.17
C ASP A 55 1.51 -1.99 28.65
N LEU A 56 0.96 -2.21 27.43
CA LEU A 56 1.00 -3.51 26.77
C LEU A 56 2.44 -3.90 26.39
N ASP A 57 3.20 -2.96 25.79
CA ASP A 57 4.59 -3.21 25.40
C ASP A 57 5.44 -3.62 26.61
N LYS A 58 5.26 -2.93 27.73
CA LYS A 58 5.93 -3.25 28.99
C LYS A 58 5.53 -4.62 29.55
N GLU A 59 4.26 -4.96 29.44
CA GLU A 59 3.75 -6.28 29.90
C GLU A 59 4.28 -7.42 29.04
N LEU A 60 4.33 -7.25 27.70
CA LEU A 60 4.92 -8.23 26.80
C LEU A 60 6.43 -8.39 27.05
N GLY A 61 7.14 -7.30 27.27
CA GLY A 61 8.56 -7.29 27.62
C GLY A 61 8.83 -8.02 28.95
N LYS A 62 8.04 -7.77 30.00
CA LYS A 62 8.14 -8.46 31.30
C LYS A 62 7.96 -9.98 31.17
N ARG A 63 7.08 -10.41 30.25
CA ARG A 63 6.84 -11.84 29.97
C ARG A 63 7.90 -12.47 29.06
N GLY A 64 8.87 -11.70 28.57
CA GLY A 64 9.89 -12.17 27.62
C GLY A 64 9.33 -12.64 26.28
N LEU A 65 8.18 -12.07 25.87
CA LEU A 65 7.52 -12.42 24.61
C LEU A 65 8.06 -11.52 23.50
N PRO A 66 8.68 -12.07 22.45
CA PRO A 66 9.07 -11.30 21.28
C PRO A 66 7.81 -10.79 20.56
N PHE A 67 7.76 -9.50 20.28
CA PHE A 67 6.63 -8.89 19.61
C PHE A 67 7.07 -7.73 18.70
N VAL A 68 6.21 -7.36 17.76
CA VAL A 68 6.31 -6.15 16.95
C VAL A 68 4.96 -5.48 16.96
N ARG A 69 4.93 -4.17 17.24
CA ARG A 69 3.71 -3.37 17.23
C ARG A 69 3.86 -2.12 16.37
N TYR A 70 2.85 -1.83 15.60
CA TYR A 70 2.68 -0.58 14.86
C TYR A 70 1.26 -0.05 15.11
N ALA A 71 1.15 1.02 15.87
CA ALA A 71 -0.12 1.55 16.38
C ALA A 71 -0.92 0.47 17.14
N ASP A 72 -2.11 0.12 16.67
CA ASP A 72 -3.01 -0.92 17.20
C ASP A 72 -2.72 -2.32 16.64
N ASP A 73 -2.02 -2.41 15.50
CA ASP A 73 -1.61 -3.69 14.93
C ASP A 73 -0.38 -4.25 15.63
N PHE A 74 -0.43 -5.47 16.12
CA PHE A 74 0.72 -6.14 16.73
C PHE A 74 0.76 -7.64 16.43
N VAL A 75 1.98 -8.19 16.45
CA VAL A 75 2.26 -9.61 16.28
C VAL A 75 3.13 -10.06 17.45
N ILE A 76 2.73 -11.16 18.10
CA ILE A 76 3.49 -11.80 19.18
C ILE A 76 3.97 -13.15 18.68
N PHE A 77 5.26 -13.43 18.88
CA PHE A 77 5.86 -14.69 18.45
C PHE A 77 5.96 -15.67 19.62
N THR A 78 5.60 -16.93 19.36
CA THR A 78 5.66 -18.02 20.35
C THR A 78 6.27 -19.26 19.73
N LYS A 79 6.80 -20.15 20.59
CA LYS A 79 7.48 -21.39 20.14
C LYS A 79 6.54 -22.50 19.70
N SER A 80 5.27 -22.48 20.12
CA SER A 80 4.30 -23.52 19.81
C SER A 80 2.87 -22.96 19.73
N ARG A 81 1.98 -23.64 19.03
CA ARG A 81 0.55 -23.29 18.92
C ARG A 81 -0.12 -23.24 20.30
N ARG A 82 0.14 -24.24 21.17
CA ARG A 82 -0.40 -24.27 22.53
C ARG A 82 0.05 -23.06 23.36
N SER A 83 1.30 -22.60 23.16
CA SER A 83 1.77 -21.37 23.78
C SER A 83 1.07 -20.14 23.20
N ALA A 84 0.85 -20.09 21.88
CA ALA A 84 0.14 -19.01 21.22
C ALA A 84 -1.30 -18.85 21.74
N GLU A 85 -2.02 -19.97 21.92
CA GLU A 85 -3.41 -19.98 22.44
C GLU A 85 -3.47 -19.44 23.88
N ARG A 86 -2.52 -19.84 24.73
CA ARG A 86 -2.42 -19.31 26.12
C ARG A 86 -2.09 -17.82 26.13
N VAL A 87 -1.12 -17.39 25.33
CA VAL A 87 -0.75 -15.98 25.21
C VAL A 87 -1.90 -15.16 24.68
N PHE A 88 -2.58 -15.62 23.62
CA PHE A 88 -3.75 -14.97 23.05
C PHE A 88 -4.83 -14.71 24.11
N SER A 89 -5.25 -15.74 24.85
CA SER A 89 -6.26 -15.63 25.90
C SER A 89 -5.82 -14.68 27.04
N SER A 90 -4.54 -14.78 27.45
CA SER A 90 -3.99 -13.97 28.51
C SER A 90 -3.86 -12.49 28.13
N ILE A 91 -3.41 -12.19 26.90
CA ILE A 91 -3.28 -10.81 26.40
C ILE A 91 -4.65 -10.21 26.12
N THR A 92 -5.60 -10.97 25.54
CA THR A 92 -7.00 -10.51 25.40
C THR A 92 -7.57 -10.09 26.75
N ARG A 93 -7.40 -10.92 27.80
CA ARG A 93 -7.83 -10.58 29.15
C ARG A 93 -7.14 -9.32 29.65
N TYR A 94 -5.84 -9.19 29.47
CA TYR A 94 -5.08 -7.99 29.89
C TYR A 94 -5.61 -6.72 29.21
N LEU A 95 -5.83 -6.75 27.89
CA LEU A 95 -6.38 -5.64 27.12
C LEU A 95 -7.77 -5.22 27.60
N THR A 96 -8.64 -6.20 27.87
CA THR A 96 -10.03 -5.92 28.30
C THR A 96 -10.11 -5.46 29.76
N THR A 97 -9.37 -6.10 30.69
CA THR A 97 -9.48 -5.79 32.12
C THR A 97 -8.62 -4.60 32.54
N HIS A 98 -7.38 -4.50 32.07
CA HIS A 98 -6.43 -3.46 32.52
C HIS A 98 -6.42 -2.22 31.63
N LEU A 99 -6.53 -2.40 30.32
CA LEU A 99 -6.55 -1.27 29.37
C LEU A 99 -7.96 -0.84 28.98
N ARG A 100 -8.96 -1.64 29.28
CA ARG A 100 -10.38 -1.44 28.90
C ARG A 100 -10.57 -1.28 27.39
N LEU A 101 -9.77 -2.05 26.62
CA LEU A 101 -9.82 -2.06 25.16
C LEU A 101 -10.60 -3.27 24.66
N VAL A 102 -11.38 -3.09 23.61
CA VAL A 102 -12.08 -4.17 22.92
C VAL A 102 -11.16 -4.77 21.87
N VAL A 103 -10.92 -6.08 21.93
CA VAL A 103 -10.12 -6.80 20.94
C VAL A 103 -11.02 -7.24 19.79
N ASN A 104 -10.65 -6.89 18.57
CA ASN A 104 -11.36 -7.38 17.38
C ASN A 104 -10.96 -8.84 17.11
N LEU A 105 -11.80 -9.78 17.56
CA LEU A 105 -11.56 -11.21 17.42
C LEU A 105 -11.65 -11.71 15.97
N GLU A 106 -12.37 -11.02 15.09
CA GLU A 106 -12.46 -11.39 13.67
C GLU A 106 -11.15 -11.14 12.92
N LEU A 107 -10.41 -10.11 13.31
CA LEU A 107 -9.11 -9.75 12.73
C LEU A 107 -7.94 -10.42 13.46
N SER A 108 -8.15 -10.88 14.69
CA SER A 108 -7.12 -11.49 15.53
C SER A 108 -7.07 -13.00 15.31
N ARG A 109 -5.90 -13.54 14.97
CA ARG A 109 -5.75 -14.96 14.63
C ARG A 109 -4.40 -15.52 15.04
N ILE A 110 -4.39 -16.82 15.30
CA ILE A 110 -3.17 -17.60 15.55
C ILE A 110 -2.83 -18.33 14.26
N VAL A 111 -1.67 -18.03 13.71
CA VAL A 111 -1.18 -18.61 12.45
C VAL A 111 0.30 -18.98 12.56
N PRO A 112 0.79 -19.93 11.76
CA PRO A 112 2.23 -20.15 11.62
C PRO A 112 2.95 -18.89 11.15
N SER A 113 4.21 -18.71 11.53
CA SER A 113 5.01 -17.53 11.16
C SER A 113 5.10 -17.31 9.65
N SER A 114 5.04 -18.38 8.85
CA SER A 114 5.03 -18.34 7.38
C SER A 114 3.76 -17.76 6.78
N GLU A 115 2.68 -17.66 7.54
CA GLU A 115 1.36 -17.16 7.12
C GLU A 115 1.04 -15.78 7.71
N VAL A 116 1.95 -15.24 8.52
CA VAL A 116 1.77 -13.91 9.10
C VAL A 116 1.74 -12.86 7.99
N GLU A 117 0.65 -12.12 7.92
CA GLU A 117 0.53 -10.90 7.14
C GLU A 117 0.58 -9.71 8.09
N TYR A 118 1.59 -8.87 7.95
CA TYR A 118 1.79 -7.70 8.80
C TYR A 118 2.18 -6.48 7.94
N LEU A 119 1.46 -5.40 8.10
CA LEU A 119 1.68 -4.14 7.36
C LEU A 119 1.74 -4.35 5.82
N GLY A 120 0.96 -5.29 5.30
CA GLY A 120 0.92 -5.59 3.86
C GLY A 120 2.07 -6.44 3.35
N PHE A 121 2.91 -6.97 4.24
CA PHE A 121 3.97 -7.93 3.93
C PHE A 121 3.63 -9.32 4.47
N VAL A 122 4.21 -10.34 3.85
CA VAL A 122 4.23 -11.72 4.33
C VAL A 122 5.67 -12.24 4.37
N PHE A 123 5.98 -13.07 5.35
CA PHE A 123 7.31 -13.63 5.52
C PHE A 123 7.30 -15.10 5.08
N ARG A 124 8.14 -15.46 4.12
CA ARG A 124 8.15 -16.81 3.53
C ARG A 124 9.54 -17.45 3.61
N GLY A 125 9.51 -18.78 3.76
CA GLY A 125 10.71 -19.61 3.79
C GLY A 125 11.49 -19.53 5.09
N SER A 126 12.52 -20.40 5.22
CA SER A 126 13.36 -20.53 6.42
C SER A 126 14.18 -19.27 6.74
N ARG A 127 14.46 -18.44 5.74
CA ARG A 127 15.18 -17.16 5.89
C ARG A 127 14.25 -15.98 6.13
N ALA A 128 12.95 -16.21 6.37
CA ALA A 128 11.94 -15.18 6.57
C ALA A 128 11.98 -14.04 5.52
N THR A 129 12.08 -14.41 4.24
CA THR A 129 12.13 -13.41 3.16
C THR A 129 10.85 -12.58 3.15
N MET A 130 11.01 -11.27 3.17
CA MET A 130 9.90 -10.31 3.18
C MET A 130 9.31 -10.17 1.78
N ASN A 131 8.05 -10.50 1.63
CA ASN A 131 7.30 -10.47 0.38
C ASN A 131 6.08 -9.54 0.50
N VAL A 132 5.66 -8.96 -0.62
CA VAL A 132 4.40 -8.19 -0.67
C VAL A 132 3.21 -9.13 -0.56
N SER A 133 2.23 -8.80 0.28
CA SER A 133 1.03 -9.63 0.42
C SER A 133 0.15 -9.60 -0.84
N ASP A 134 -0.59 -10.68 -1.06
CA ASP A 134 -1.49 -10.79 -2.22
C ASP A 134 -2.56 -9.70 -2.20
N LYS A 135 -3.06 -9.32 -1.02
CA LYS A 135 -4.01 -8.21 -0.85
C LYS A 135 -3.41 -6.88 -1.30
N SER A 136 -2.15 -6.61 -0.93
CA SER A 136 -1.43 -5.40 -1.35
C SER A 136 -1.20 -5.36 -2.86
N ILE A 137 -0.91 -6.50 -3.48
CA ILE A 137 -0.78 -6.64 -4.95
C ILE A 137 -2.13 -6.38 -5.64
N VAL A 138 -3.22 -6.91 -5.11
CA VAL A 138 -4.57 -6.69 -5.66
C VAL A 138 -4.94 -5.20 -5.60
N ARG A 139 -4.71 -4.53 -4.45
CA ARG A 139 -4.94 -3.09 -4.28
C ARG A 139 -4.09 -2.26 -5.24
N PHE A 140 -2.79 -2.59 -5.37
CA PHE A 140 -1.91 -1.96 -6.36
C PHE A 140 -2.47 -2.06 -7.78
N LYS A 141 -2.85 -3.27 -8.19
CA LYS A 141 -3.42 -3.49 -9.53
C LYS A 141 -4.74 -2.74 -9.72
N GLN A 142 -5.54 -2.59 -8.68
CA GLN A 142 -6.79 -1.84 -8.71
C GLN A 142 -6.51 -0.35 -8.96
N SER A 143 -5.64 0.28 -8.17
CA SER A 143 -5.27 1.69 -8.35
C SER A 143 -4.66 1.96 -9.73
N ILE A 144 -3.79 1.06 -10.22
CA ILE A 144 -3.26 1.16 -11.59
C ILE A 144 -4.37 1.04 -12.65
N ARG A 145 -5.40 0.19 -12.45
CA ARG A 145 -6.55 0.11 -13.37
C ARG A 145 -7.33 1.42 -13.40
N GLU A 146 -7.53 2.04 -12.27
CA GLU A 146 -8.21 3.33 -12.14
C GLU A 146 -7.44 4.44 -12.84
N ILE A 147 -6.14 4.60 -12.55
CA ILE A 147 -5.26 5.59 -13.19
C ILE A 147 -5.22 5.39 -14.71
N THR A 148 -5.08 4.15 -15.16
CA THR A 148 -4.98 3.78 -16.58
C THR A 148 -6.31 3.44 -17.22
N GLY A 149 -7.43 3.85 -16.63
CA GLY A 149 -8.78 3.71 -17.19
C GLY A 149 -8.89 4.43 -18.54
N ARG A 150 -9.25 3.70 -19.60
CA ARG A 150 -9.24 4.20 -20.98
C ARG A 150 -10.33 5.24 -21.26
N SER A 151 -11.37 5.28 -20.44
CA SER A 151 -12.54 6.16 -20.60
C SER A 151 -12.48 7.44 -19.74
N ARG A 152 -11.37 7.65 -19.02
CA ARG A 152 -11.19 8.81 -18.13
C ARG A 152 -10.94 10.08 -18.94
N GLY A 153 -11.43 10.67 -19.71
CA GLY A 153 -11.26 11.95 -20.44
C GLY A 153 -10.04 12.85 -20.12
N ILE A 154 -8.94 12.29 -19.58
CA ILE A 154 -7.73 13.03 -19.19
C ILE A 154 -6.60 12.92 -20.22
N SER A 155 -5.68 13.89 -20.24
CA SER A 155 -4.49 13.87 -21.09
C SER A 155 -3.55 12.72 -20.70
N MET A 156 -2.66 12.31 -21.64
CA MET A 156 -1.63 11.29 -21.31
C MET A 156 -0.63 11.82 -20.29
N ASP A 157 -0.26 13.10 -20.37
CA ASP A 157 0.71 13.74 -19.46
C ASP A 157 0.18 13.72 -18.02
N ARG A 158 -1.08 14.12 -17.83
CA ARG A 158 -1.73 14.02 -16.52
C ARG A 158 -1.79 12.57 -16.02
N ARG A 159 -2.15 11.63 -16.88
CA ARG A 159 -2.20 10.20 -16.56
C ARG A 159 -0.84 9.66 -16.13
N LEU A 160 0.21 9.99 -16.86
CA LEU A 160 1.58 9.57 -16.54
C LEU A 160 2.08 10.23 -15.26
N GLY A 161 1.77 11.49 -15.02
CA GLY A 161 2.08 12.15 -13.75
C GLY A 161 1.37 11.52 -12.54
N GLU A 162 0.09 11.15 -12.66
CA GLU A 162 -0.64 10.40 -11.62
C GLU A 162 0.01 9.02 -11.38
N LEU A 163 0.37 8.31 -12.47
CA LEU A 163 1.04 7.02 -12.41
C LEU A 163 2.41 7.11 -11.71
N GLN A 164 3.23 8.09 -12.05
CA GLN A 164 4.54 8.30 -11.45
C GLN A 164 4.44 8.52 -9.93
N ARG A 165 3.56 9.42 -9.50
CA ARG A 165 3.36 9.70 -8.07
C ARG A 165 2.92 8.46 -7.32
N PHE A 166 1.94 7.73 -7.85
CA PHE A 166 1.47 6.49 -7.24
C PHE A 166 2.56 5.42 -7.16
N VAL A 167 3.26 5.15 -8.27
CA VAL A 167 4.32 4.12 -8.32
C VAL A 167 5.49 4.46 -7.40
N ARG A 168 5.93 5.72 -7.34
CA ARG A 168 7.00 6.15 -6.41
C ARG A 168 6.59 5.93 -4.95
N GLY A 169 5.41 6.38 -4.56
CA GLY A 169 4.91 6.19 -3.20
C GLY A 169 4.79 4.71 -2.83
N TRP A 170 4.24 3.91 -3.73
CA TRP A 170 4.09 2.47 -3.51
C TRP A 170 5.45 1.75 -3.42
N MET A 171 6.38 2.06 -4.32
CA MET A 171 7.74 1.48 -4.29
C MET A 171 8.54 1.97 -3.08
N GLY A 172 8.36 3.22 -2.64
CA GLY A 172 9.00 3.72 -1.41
C GLY A 172 8.67 2.89 -0.17
N TYR A 173 7.48 2.28 -0.14
CA TYR A 173 7.05 1.40 0.94
C TYR A 173 7.33 -0.08 0.64
N PHE A 174 6.79 -0.60 -0.46
CA PHE A 174 6.86 -2.02 -0.81
C PHE A 174 8.16 -2.44 -1.50
N GLY A 175 8.98 -1.50 -1.93
CA GLY A 175 10.32 -1.78 -2.46
C GLY A 175 11.25 -2.46 -1.46
N LEU A 176 10.89 -2.49 -0.18
CA LEU A 176 11.55 -3.28 0.86
C LEU A 176 11.46 -4.80 0.63
N ALA A 177 10.49 -5.27 -0.14
CA ALA A 177 10.30 -6.70 -0.41
C ALA A 177 11.40 -7.29 -1.30
N SER A 178 11.70 -8.57 -1.09
CA SER A 178 12.76 -9.30 -1.81
C SER A 178 12.30 -9.89 -3.15
N GLN A 179 11.20 -9.39 -3.75
CA GLN A 179 10.51 -10.01 -4.89
C GLN A 179 10.78 -9.32 -6.24
N LEU A 180 12.01 -9.30 -6.72
CA LEU A 180 12.35 -8.71 -8.03
C LEU A 180 11.48 -9.25 -9.20
N LYS A 181 11.17 -10.56 -9.19
CA LYS A 181 10.31 -11.17 -10.23
C LYS A 181 8.90 -10.59 -10.23
N LEU A 182 8.34 -10.31 -9.05
CA LEU A 182 7.03 -9.65 -8.93
C LEU A 182 7.07 -8.25 -9.56
N PHE A 183 8.05 -7.42 -9.17
CA PHE A 183 8.18 -6.06 -9.70
C PHE A 183 8.37 -6.07 -11.22
N ALA A 184 9.14 -7.00 -11.76
CA ALA A 184 9.29 -7.19 -13.20
C ALA A 184 7.96 -7.49 -13.90
N SER A 185 7.14 -8.38 -13.33
CA SER A 185 5.85 -8.74 -13.89
C SER A 185 4.83 -7.59 -13.83
N LEU A 186 4.80 -6.85 -12.71
CA LEU A 186 3.96 -5.66 -12.56
C LEU A 186 4.36 -4.56 -13.54
N GLU A 187 5.65 -4.34 -13.75
CA GLU A 187 6.17 -3.38 -14.71
C GLU A 187 5.74 -3.70 -16.15
N GLN A 188 5.89 -4.96 -16.57
CA GLN A 188 5.42 -5.42 -17.90
C GLN A 188 3.92 -5.17 -18.07
N TRP A 189 3.14 -5.46 -17.03
CA TRP A 189 1.70 -5.26 -17.05
C TRP A 189 1.34 -3.76 -17.12
N ILE A 190 2.00 -2.88 -16.38
CA ILE A 190 1.83 -1.42 -16.45
C ILE A 190 2.13 -0.91 -17.86
N ARG A 191 3.28 -1.30 -18.44
CA ARG A 191 3.65 -0.91 -19.81
C ARG A 191 2.58 -1.31 -20.82
N ARG A 192 2.02 -2.52 -20.71
CA ARG A 192 0.92 -2.96 -21.56
C ARG A 192 -0.33 -2.09 -21.38
N ARG A 193 -0.67 -1.70 -20.15
CA ARG A 193 -1.80 -0.80 -19.89
C ARG A 193 -1.60 0.58 -20.50
N ILE A 194 -0.41 1.14 -20.40
CA ILE A 194 -0.08 2.44 -20.99
C ILE A 194 -0.13 2.38 -22.52
N ARG A 195 0.41 1.33 -23.14
CA ARG A 195 0.26 1.10 -24.59
C ARG A 195 -1.22 1.02 -24.99
N CYS A 196 -2.07 0.40 -24.18
CA CYS A 196 -3.52 0.39 -24.40
C CYS A 196 -4.13 1.80 -24.39
N CYS A 197 -3.67 2.68 -23.50
CA CYS A 197 -4.15 4.06 -23.42
C CYS A 197 -3.77 4.84 -24.69
N TYR A 198 -2.52 4.72 -25.14
CA TYR A 198 -2.07 5.32 -26.41
C TYR A 198 -2.88 4.79 -27.58
N TRP A 199 -3.07 3.46 -27.67
CA TRP A 199 -3.83 2.85 -28.74
C TRP A 199 -5.29 3.33 -28.77
N LYS A 200 -5.94 3.48 -27.65
CA LYS A 200 -7.30 4.02 -27.55
C LYS A 200 -7.37 5.49 -27.94
N ARG A 201 -6.34 6.29 -27.64
CA ARG A 201 -6.24 7.71 -28.03
C ARG A 201 -6.15 7.87 -29.55
N TRP A 202 -5.49 6.96 -30.23
CA TRP A 202 -5.37 6.97 -31.70
C TRP A 202 -6.63 6.39 -32.33
N ARG A 203 -7.72 7.14 -32.33
CA ARG A 203 -9.05 6.64 -32.76
C ARG A 203 -9.08 6.20 -34.21
N HIS A 204 -8.48 6.99 -35.12
CA HIS A 204 -8.58 6.79 -36.58
C HIS A 204 -7.43 5.97 -37.14
N VAL A 205 -7.70 5.17 -38.18
CA VAL A 205 -6.69 4.36 -38.86
C VAL A 205 -5.55 5.21 -39.40
N ARG A 206 -5.86 6.38 -39.98
CA ARG A 206 -4.83 7.35 -40.46
C ARG A 206 -3.90 7.80 -39.34
N THR A 207 -4.45 8.16 -38.20
CA THR A 207 -3.67 8.58 -37.02
C THR A 207 -2.78 7.44 -36.52
N ARG A 208 -3.34 6.24 -36.35
CA ARG A 208 -2.57 5.05 -35.92
C ARG A 208 -1.39 4.79 -36.85
N ARG A 209 -1.64 4.77 -38.20
CA ARG A 209 -0.58 4.54 -39.18
C ARG A 209 0.51 5.60 -39.10
N ARG A 210 0.14 6.90 -39.11
CA ARG A 210 1.08 8.03 -39.02
C ARG A 210 1.95 7.94 -37.79
N VAL A 211 1.34 7.73 -36.60
CA VAL A 211 2.07 7.68 -35.34
C VAL A 211 2.97 6.45 -35.27
N LEU A 212 2.52 5.28 -35.70
CA LEU A 212 3.35 4.07 -35.74
C LEU A 212 4.57 4.25 -36.63
N ILE A 213 4.43 4.89 -37.80
CA ILE A 213 5.55 5.19 -38.70
C ILE A 213 6.50 6.17 -38.04
N ALA A 214 6.00 7.24 -37.42
CA ALA A 214 6.81 8.21 -36.67
C ALA A 214 7.58 7.58 -35.50
N LEU A 215 7.05 6.50 -34.92
CA LEU A 215 7.68 5.70 -33.88
C LEU A 215 8.62 4.60 -34.44
N GLY A 216 8.95 4.62 -35.74
CA GLY A 216 9.90 3.69 -36.35
C GLY A 216 9.33 2.34 -36.78
N VAL A 217 8.01 2.17 -36.80
CA VAL A 217 7.39 0.93 -37.32
C VAL A 217 7.38 0.94 -38.84
N PRO A 218 7.85 -0.13 -39.55
CA PRO A 218 7.85 -0.20 -40.99
C PRO A 218 6.46 0.08 -41.60
N PRO A 219 6.36 0.87 -42.68
CA PRO A 219 5.08 1.35 -43.23
C PRO A 219 4.06 0.24 -43.55
N ARG A 220 4.51 -0.91 -44.07
CA ARG A 220 3.66 -2.07 -44.34
C ARG A 220 3.06 -2.66 -43.06
N GLN A 221 3.88 -2.80 -42.00
CA GLN A 221 3.43 -3.29 -40.69
C GLN A 221 2.51 -2.28 -40.03
N ALA A 222 2.85 -0.99 -40.05
CA ALA A 222 2.02 0.08 -39.50
C ALA A 222 0.63 0.11 -40.16
N ALA A 223 0.55 -0.02 -41.47
CA ALA A 223 -0.73 -0.07 -42.20
C ALA A 223 -1.58 -1.28 -41.80
N ARG A 224 -0.98 -2.48 -41.72
CA ARG A 224 -1.66 -3.71 -41.31
C ARG A 224 -2.22 -3.61 -39.89
N HIS A 225 -1.40 -3.16 -38.92
CA HIS A 225 -1.79 -3.03 -37.53
C HIS A 225 -2.80 -1.90 -37.30
N ALA A 226 -2.68 -0.77 -38.02
CA ALA A 226 -3.61 0.35 -37.91
C ALA A 226 -5.05 -0.03 -38.32
N ARG A 227 -5.22 -0.91 -39.33
CA ARG A 227 -6.50 -1.40 -39.80
C ARG A 227 -7.09 -2.52 -38.93
N SER A 228 -6.35 -3.03 -37.95
CA SER A 228 -6.83 -4.12 -37.12
C SER A 228 -8.09 -3.74 -36.33
N ARG A 229 -9.09 -4.61 -36.37
CA ARG A 229 -10.34 -4.50 -35.60
C ARG A 229 -10.21 -5.03 -34.16
N LYS A 230 -9.05 -5.62 -33.83
CA LYS A 230 -8.78 -6.13 -32.47
C LYS A 230 -8.70 -4.99 -31.46
N GLY A 231 -9.20 -5.23 -30.27
CA GLY A 231 -9.27 -4.23 -29.21
C GLY A 231 -7.89 -3.74 -28.71
N PRO A 232 -7.82 -2.57 -28.04
CA PRO A 232 -6.57 -1.97 -27.59
C PRO A 232 -5.70 -2.88 -26.71
N TRP A 233 -6.30 -3.76 -25.91
CA TRP A 233 -5.57 -4.70 -25.06
C TRP A 233 -4.80 -5.75 -25.88
N HIS A 234 -5.37 -6.23 -26.96
CA HIS A 234 -4.68 -7.12 -27.90
C HIS A 234 -3.57 -6.36 -28.61
N MET A 235 -3.91 -5.18 -29.15
CA MET A 235 -2.97 -4.36 -29.93
C MET A 235 -1.75 -3.92 -29.11
N ALA A 236 -1.90 -3.69 -27.80
CA ALA A 236 -0.79 -3.35 -26.91
C ALA A 236 0.28 -4.45 -26.74
N LYS A 237 0.01 -5.68 -27.22
CA LYS A 237 0.95 -6.83 -27.18
C LYS A 237 1.55 -7.15 -28.55
N THR A 238 1.14 -6.45 -29.60
CA THR A 238 1.63 -6.74 -30.97
C THR A 238 3.05 -6.24 -31.20
N ILE A 239 3.73 -6.84 -32.18
CA ILE A 239 5.08 -6.44 -32.59
C ILE A 239 5.13 -4.93 -32.91
N ALA A 240 4.15 -4.40 -33.68
CA ALA A 240 4.13 -2.98 -34.00
C ALA A 240 4.05 -2.06 -32.77
N SER A 241 3.29 -2.46 -31.74
CA SER A 241 3.26 -1.73 -30.48
C SER A 241 4.57 -1.88 -29.67
N GLY A 242 5.24 -3.03 -29.77
CA GLY A 242 6.53 -3.27 -29.13
C GLY A 242 7.67 -2.49 -29.76
N VAL A 243 7.71 -2.44 -31.09
CA VAL A 243 8.70 -1.69 -31.88
C VAL A 243 8.49 -0.18 -31.76
N GLY A 244 7.24 0.30 -31.89
CA GLY A 244 6.97 1.74 -31.83
C GLY A 244 7.01 2.30 -30.41
N MET A 245 6.40 1.61 -29.45
CA MET A 245 6.40 2.03 -28.03
C MET A 245 7.34 1.14 -27.23
N THR A 246 8.64 1.26 -27.48
CA THR A 246 9.70 0.54 -26.75
C THR A 246 9.69 0.85 -25.26
N ASN A 247 10.43 0.09 -24.48
CA ASN A 247 10.61 0.40 -23.06
C ASN A 247 11.31 1.75 -22.85
N ALA A 248 12.33 2.06 -23.67
CA ALA A 248 13.03 3.34 -23.65
C ALA A 248 12.08 4.51 -23.99
N TYR A 249 11.24 4.35 -25.03
CA TYR A 249 10.22 5.35 -25.35
C TYR A 249 9.27 5.59 -24.17
N LEU A 250 8.74 4.52 -23.54
CA LEU A 250 7.85 4.67 -22.40
C LEU A 250 8.52 5.31 -21.18
N GLN A 251 9.79 5.02 -20.95
CA GLN A 251 10.58 5.69 -19.91
C GLN A 251 10.78 7.17 -20.21
N ALA A 252 11.11 7.54 -21.45
CA ALA A 252 11.21 8.94 -21.89
C ALA A 252 9.87 9.69 -21.74
N GLN A 253 8.73 8.98 -21.87
CA GLN A 253 7.40 9.54 -21.59
C GLN A 253 7.08 9.58 -20.08
N GLY A 254 7.97 9.09 -19.22
CA GLY A 254 7.83 9.13 -17.77
C GLY A 254 7.24 7.87 -17.11
N VAL A 255 7.17 6.74 -17.82
CA VAL A 255 6.81 5.46 -17.18
C VAL A 255 8.00 4.95 -16.39
N LEU A 256 7.88 4.94 -15.06
CA LEU A 256 8.97 4.50 -14.17
C LEU A 256 9.23 2.99 -14.30
N SER A 257 10.49 2.61 -14.14
CA SER A 257 10.89 1.21 -14.01
C SER A 257 10.86 0.80 -12.54
N LEU A 258 10.03 -0.18 -12.20
CA LEU A 258 9.96 -0.73 -10.85
C LEU A 258 11.26 -1.46 -10.48
N LYS A 259 11.93 -2.07 -11.47
CA LYS A 259 13.22 -2.73 -11.26
C LYS A 259 14.31 -1.74 -10.88
N THR A 260 14.38 -0.61 -11.58
CA THR A 260 15.36 0.44 -11.29
C THR A 260 15.12 1.02 -9.90
N LEU A 261 13.87 1.39 -9.58
CA LEU A 261 13.50 1.88 -8.25
C LEU A 261 13.83 0.87 -7.15
N TRP A 262 13.57 -0.41 -7.40
CA TRP A 262 13.92 -1.45 -6.44
C TRP A 262 15.44 -1.58 -6.23
N ALA A 263 16.23 -1.51 -7.31
CA ALA A 263 17.69 -1.57 -7.24
C ALA A 263 18.27 -0.36 -6.49
N GLU A 264 17.77 0.85 -6.76
CA GLU A 264 18.13 2.08 -6.04
C GLU A 264 17.87 1.94 -4.53
N LEU A 265 16.68 1.46 -4.15
CA LEU A 265 16.33 1.22 -2.75
C LEU A 265 17.16 0.10 -2.12
N ALA A 266 17.59 -0.90 -2.88
CA ALA A 266 18.44 -1.98 -2.39
C ALA A 266 19.88 -1.52 -2.12
N GLN A 267 20.38 -0.52 -2.85
CA GLN A 267 21.70 0.10 -2.63
C GLN A 267 21.74 1.00 -1.38
N LEU A 268 20.60 1.47 -0.92
CA LEU A 268 20.48 2.31 0.28
C LEU A 268 20.37 1.49 1.58
N ARG A 269 20.42 0.16 1.51
CA ARG A 269 20.35 -0.78 2.64
C ARG A 269 21.71 -1.36 2.96
#